data_c821f75c573c5d0dea1b5f7d6f00043a
#
_entry.id   c821f75c573c5d0dea1b5f7d6f00043a
#
_cell.length_a   1.000
_cell.length_b   1.000
_cell.length_c   1.000
_cell.angle_alpha   90.00
_cell.angle_beta   90.00
_cell.angle_gamma   90.00
#
_symmetry.space_group_name_H-M   'P 1'
#
loop_
_entity.id
_entity.type
_entity.pdbx_description
1 polymer ?
#
loop_
_entity_poly.entity_id
_entity_poly.type
_entity_poly.pdbx_seq_one_letter_code
_entity_poly.pdbx_strand_id
1 'polypeptide(L)'
;MTSLAIQTTRVTASTCCYCGVGCGVLIEHDGQNILGVSGDPKHPANFGKLCSKGSSLHLTGDIEARALYPELRLSKGLARSVTDWDTALEHAANVFADSIREHGSDSVAFYISGQLLTEDYYAFNKLARALVGTNNIDSNSRLCMSSAVAGYKRSLGADAPPCSYEDIELSDCVMIVGSNMAYAHPILFRRLEEAKSRRPQMKLIVIDPRRTDTCELADVHLAIQPGTDVALFHGILHVLISESLIDPEFIAAHTQGYEALSALVRDYPPERVANLCGITQEQLYTCASWVGEAPGFLSLWCMGLNQSTAGSAKNSALINLHLATGQIGRPGAGPFSLTGQPNAMGGRETGSLSNLLPGHRDAANSEHRAQVAHYWGVDSLPAKPGLSAIELFEQLQNGTIKALWIA
;
A
#
# COMPACT_ATOMS: atom_id res chain seq x y z
N MET A 1 -28.25 -35.82 -36.10
CA MET A 1 -27.91 -34.40 -36.30
C MET A 1 -27.67 -33.83 -34.92
N THR A 2 -26.42 -33.80 -34.50
CA THR A 2 -26.01 -33.21 -33.23
C THR A 2 -26.06 -31.70 -33.41
N SER A 3 -26.97 -31.03 -32.71
CA SER A 3 -27.04 -29.57 -32.65
C SER A 3 -25.74 -29.07 -32.01
N LEU A 4 -24.89 -28.45 -32.80
CA LEU A 4 -23.79 -27.63 -32.30
C LEU A 4 -24.44 -26.44 -31.57
N ALA A 5 -24.54 -26.54 -30.26
CA ALA A 5 -24.88 -25.40 -29.43
C ALA A 5 -23.85 -24.33 -29.70
N ILE A 6 -24.24 -23.19 -30.27
CA ILE A 6 -23.42 -22.01 -30.42
C ILE A 6 -23.10 -21.56 -28.98
N GLN A 7 -21.91 -21.88 -28.50
CA GLN A 7 -21.43 -21.34 -27.23
C GLN A 7 -21.29 -19.81 -27.39
N THR A 8 -22.21 -19.07 -26.77
CA THR A 8 -22.17 -17.61 -26.78
C THR A 8 -21.12 -17.15 -25.81
N THR A 9 -20.00 -16.70 -26.33
CA THR A 9 -18.96 -16.01 -25.54
C THR A 9 -19.55 -14.76 -24.91
N ARG A 10 -19.37 -14.63 -23.62
CA ARG A 10 -19.75 -13.44 -22.80
C ARG A 10 -18.49 -12.72 -22.36
N VAL A 11 -18.64 -11.43 -22.10
CA VAL A 11 -17.56 -10.57 -21.58
C VAL A 11 -18.02 -9.93 -20.28
N THR A 12 -17.24 -10.10 -19.22
CA THR A 12 -17.50 -9.49 -17.90
C THR A 12 -16.35 -8.59 -17.53
N ALA A 13 -16.65 -7.34 -17.18
CA ALA A 13 -15.66 -6.40 -16.66
C ALA A 13 -15.29 -6.76 -15.21
N SER A 14 -14.00 -6.67 -14.89
CA SER A 14 -13.47 -6.95 -13.56
C SER A 14 -12.17 -6.15 -13.32
N THR A 15 -11.57 -6.35 -12.16
CA THR A 15 -10.29 -5.72 -11.79
C THR A 15 -9.20 -6.78 -11.62
N CYS A 16 -8.01 -6.50 -12.14
CA CYS A 16 -6.85 -7.36 -12.00
C CYS A 16 -6.43 -7.47 -10.51
N CYS A 17 -6.22 -8.71 -10.04
CA CYS A 17 -5.92 -9.01 -8.63
C CYS A 17 -4.43 -9.04 -8.28
N TYR A 18 -3.50 -8.64 -9.16
CA TYR A 18 -2.07 -8.83 -8.92
C TYR A 18 -1.37 -7.70 -8.18
N CYS A 19 -1.70 -6.45 -8.46
CA CYS A 19 -1.03 -5.32 -7.79
C CYS A 19 -1.95 -4.12 -7.58
N GLY A 20 -1.49 -3.17 -6.78
CA GLY A 20 -2.22 -1.97 -6.40
C GLY A 20 -2.55 -0.98 -7.53
N VAL A 21 -2.11 -1.24 -8.77
CA VAL A 21 -2.53 -0.43 -9.94
C VAL A 21 -4.04 -0.54 -10.19
N GLY A 22 -4.64 -1.74 -9.94
CA GLY A 22 -6.08 -1.92 -10.13
C GLY A 22 -6.51 -1.82 -11.59
N CYS A 23 -5.76 -2.45 -12.50
CA CYS A 23 -6.08 -2.44 -13.93
C CYS A 23 -7.45 -3.04 -14.21
N GLY A 24 -8.29 -2.37 -15.00
CA GLY A 24 -9.53 -2.94 -15.52
C GLY A 24 -9.26 -4.02 -16.55
N VAL A 25 -9.96 -5.13 -16.41
CA VAL A 25 -9.90 -6.28 -17.32
C VAL A 25 -11.29 -6.67 -17.83
N LEU A 26 -11.32 -7.19 -19.03
CA LEU A 26 -12.49 -7.82 -19.65
C LEU A 26 -12.23 -9.32 -19.72
N ILE A 27 -13.03 -10.09 -19.00
CA ILE A 27 -12.92 -11.55 -18.92
C ILE A 27 -13.88 -12.16 -19.92
N GLU A 28 -13.36 -12.92 -20.87
CA GLU A 28 -14.12 -13.69 -21.83
C GLU A 28 -14.44 -15.07 -21.24
N HIS A 29 -15.71 -15.49 -21.28
CA HIS A 29 -16.15 -16.75 -20.70
C HIS A 29 -17.39 -17.30 -21.41
N ASP A 30 -17.63 -18.60 -21.29
CA ASP A 30 -18.83 -19.29 -21.82
C ASP A 30 -19.91 -19.54 -20.74
N GLY A 31 -19.66 -19.04 -19.53
CA GLY A 31 -20.49 -19.24 -18.34
C GLY A 31 -19.96 -20.31 -17.39
N GLN A 32 -19.08 -21.19 -17.85
CA GLN A 32 -18.44 -22.23 -17.05
C GLN A 32 -16.91 -22.07 -17.03
N ASN A 33 -16.31 -21.72 -18.17
CA ASN A 33 -14.87 -21.61 -18.33
C ASN A 33 -14.47 -20.19 -18.69
N ILE A 34 -13.33 -19.75 -18.15
CA ILE A 34 -12.67 -18.51 -18.57
C ILE A 34 -11.86 -18.83 -19.83
N LEU A 35 -12.19 -18.15 -20.93
CA LEU A 35 -11.58 -18.39 -22.23
C LEU A 35 -10.40 -17.46 -22.53
N GLY A 36 -10.41 -16.24 -21.93
CA GLY A 36 -9.38 -15.25 -22.15
C GLY A 36 -9.56 -14.03 -21.28
N VAL A 37 -8.58 -13.13 -21.36
CA VAL A 37 -8.60 -11.82 -20.70
C VAL A 37 -7.97 -10.77 -21.61
N SER A 38 -8.60 -9.61 -21.67
CA SER A 38 -8.06 -8.39 -22.30
C SER A 38 -8.17 -7.20 -21.35
N GLY A 39 -7.44 -6.11 -21.64
CA GLY A 39 -7.57 -4.90 -20.85
C GLY A 39 -8.82 -4.11 -21.23
N ASP A 40 -9.48 -3.51 -20.23
CA ASP A 40 -10.62 -2.62 -20.46
C ASP A 40 -10.12 -1.25 -20.97
N PRO A 41 -10.43 -0.87 -22.22
CA PRO A 41 -9.98 0.41 -22.78
C PRO A 41 -10.65 1.63 -22.12
N LYS A 42 -11.75 1.45 -21.39
CA LYS A 42 -12.47 2.53 -20.70
C LYS A 42 -12.01 2.71 -19.26
N HIS A 43 -11.23 1.77 -18.73
CA HIS A 43 -10.81 1.83 -17.33
C HIS A 43 -9.67 2.86 -17.14
N PRO A 44 -9.81 3.83 -16.19
CA PRO A 44 -8.91 4.96 -16.07
C PRO A 44 -7.50 4.61 -15.55
N ALA A 45 -7.31 3.45 -14.94
CA ALA A 45 -5.99 3.04 -14.48
C ALA A 45 -5.07 2.61 -15.61
N ASN A 46 -5.59 1.91 -16.62
CA ASN A 46 -4.77 1.20 -17.61
C ASN A 46 -5.14 1.45 -19.09
N PHE A 47 -6.30 2.03 -19.41
CA PHE A 47 -6.73 2.33 -20.78
C PHE A 47 -6.51 1.15 -21.75
N GLY A 48 -6.90 -0.05 -21.33
CA GLY A 48 -6.77 -1.27 -22.11
C GLY A 48 -5.39 -1.95 -22.07
N LYS A 49 -4.38 -1.34 -21.45
CA LYS A 49 -3.03 -1.91 -21.35
C LYS A 49 -2.94 -2.91 -20.21
N LEU A 50 -2.24 -4.01 -20.44
CA LEU A 50 -1.93 -5.00 -19.42
C LEU A 50 -0.42 -5.32 -19.41
N CYS A 51 0.09 -5.67 -18.24
CA CYS A 51 1.42 -6.28 -18.10
C CYS A 51 1.33 -7.80 -18.29
N SER A 52 2.46 -8.49 -18.31
CA SER A 52 2.51 -9.96 -18.46
C SER A 52 1.64 -10.71 -17.45
N LYS A 53 1.58 -10.24 -16.19
CA LYS A 53 0.72 -10.85 -15.16
C LYS A 53 -0.76 -10.66 -15.48
N GLY A 54 -1.18 -9.45 -15.87
CA GLY A 54 -2.55 -9.14 -16.21
C GLY A 54 -3.03 -9.87 -17.46
N SER A 55 -2.20 -10.00 -18.49
CA SER A 55 -2.54 -10.70 -19.74
C SER A 55 -2.65 -12.22 -19.57
N SER A 56 -2.02 -12.79 -18.55
CA SER A 56 -2.12 -14.22 -18.22
C SER A 56 -3.07 -14.51 -17.04
N LEU A 57 -3.87 -13.54 -16.61
CA LEU A 57 -4.78 -13.67 -15.46
C LEU A 57 -5.76 -14.85 -15.60
N HIS A 58 -6.26 -15.12 -16.82
CA HIS A 58 -7.17 -16.23 -17.11
C HIS A 58 -6.59 -17.61 -16.74
N LEU A 59 -5.27 -17.78 -16.79
CA LEU A 59 -4.60 -19.05 -16.41
C LEU A 59 -4.72 -19.36 -14.92
N THR A 60 -5.03 -18.37 -14.08
CA THR A 60 -5.27 -18.61 -12.65
C THR A 60 -6.58 -19.31 -12.36
N GLY A 61 -7.46 -19.42 -13.34
CA GLY A 61 -8.71 -20.18 -13.28
C GLY A 61 -8.55 -21.68 -13.52
N ASP A 62 -7.35 -22.15 -13.84
CA ASP A 62 -7.06 -23.57 -14.03
C ASP A 62 -7.31 -24.36 -12.75
N ILE A 63 -8.22 -25.33 -12.82
CA ILE A 63 -8.64 -26.15 -11.68
C ILE A 63 -7.61 -27.20 -11.28
N GLU A 64 -6.70 -27.61 -12.18
CA GLU A 64 -5.68 -28.63 -11.88
C GLU A 64 -4.70 -28.17 -10.79
N ALA A 65 -4.46 -26.86 -10.72
CA ALA A 65 -3.53 -26.25 -9.73
C ALA A 65 -4.23 -25.73 -8.48
N ARG A 66 -5.54 -25.90 -8.31
CA ARG A 66 -6.31 -25.32 -7.21
C ARG A 66 -6.71 -26.36 -6.19
N ALA A 67 -6.71 -25.97 -4.90
CA ALA A 67 -7.39 -26.70 -3.85
C ALA A 67 -8.93 -26.58 -4.04
N LEU A 68 -9.60 -27.64 -4.39
CA LEU A 68 -11.04 -27.64 -4.69
C LEU A 68 -11.90 -28.04 -3.49
N TYR A 69 -11.31 -28.70 -2.50
CA TYR A 69 -11.99 -29.21 -1.32
C TYR A 69 -11.20 -28.81 -0.06
N PRO A 70 -11.88 -28.65 1.08
CA PRO A 70 -11.20 -28.45 2.35
C PRO A 70 -10.42 -29.71 2.77
N GLU A 71 -9.31 -29.50 3.47
CA GLU A 71 -8.50 -30.56 4.04
C GLU A 71 -8.35 -30.34 5.55
N LEU A 72 -8.50 -31.41 6.33
CA LEU A 72 -8.27 -31.41 7.76
C LEU A 72 -7.01 -32.17 8.13
N ARG A 73 -6.30 -31.65 9.13
CA ARG A 73 -5.23 -32.33 9.85
C ARG A 73 -5.56 -32.30 11.34
N LEU A 74 -5.94 -33.44 11.89
CA LEU A 74 -6.41 -33.53 13.30
C LEU A 74 -5.30 -33.36 14.33
N SER A 75 -4.05 -33.61 13.97
CA SER A 75 -2.91 -33.33 14.84
C SER A 75 -1.63 -33.07 14.05
N LYS A 76 -0.68 -32.36 14.67
CA LYS A 76 0.62 -32.06 14.08
C LYS A 76 1.36 -33.38 13.76
N GLY A 77 1.85 -33.52 12.53
CA GLY A 77 2.55 -34.72 12.05
C GLY A 77 1.67 -35.72 11.31
N LEU A 78 0.35 -35.65 11.42
CA LEU A 78 -0.55 -36.47 10.60
C LEU A 78 -0.67 -35.91 9.17
N ALA A 79 -1.02 -36.81 8.24
CA ALA A 79 -1.39 -36.41 6.87
C ALA A 79 -2.70 -35.59 6.91
N ARG A 80 -2.88 -34.72 5.91
CA ARG A 80 -4.15 -34.06 5.66
C ARG A 80 -5.09 -35.03 4.96
N SER A 81 -6.38 -34.96 5.25
CA SER A 81 -7.44 -35.70 4.58
C SER A 81 -8.47 -34.72 4.01
N VAL A 82 -8.91 -34.97 2.80
CA VAL A 82 -10.03 -34.23 2.19
C VAL A 82 -11.30 -34.47 3.00
N THR A 83 -12.09 -33.41 3.19
CA THR A 83 -13.37 -33.44 3.88
C THR A 83 -14.40 -32.56 3.16
N ASP A 84 -15.63 -32.48 3.67
CA ASP A 84 -16.63 -31.53 3.23
C ASP A 84 -16.54 -30.19 3.98
N TRP A 85 -17.21 -29.18 3.48
CA TRP A 85 -17.19 -27.82 4.05
C TRP A 85 -17.83 -27.75 5.43
N ASP A 86 -18.92 -28.50 5.67
CA ASP A 86 -19.65 -28.46 6.94
C ASP A 86 -18.74 -29.01 8.06
N THR A 87 -18.11 -30.15 7.82
CA THR A 87 -17.15 -30.77 8.75
C THR A 87 -15.94 -29.85 9.02
N ALA A 88 -15.39 -29.22 7.99
CA ALA A 88 -14.25 -28.31 8.14
C ALA A 88 -14.60 -27.06 8.93
N LEU A 89 -15.75 -26.44 8.64
CA LEU A 89 -16.21 -25.24 9.33
C LEU A 89 -16.62 -25.53 10.77
N GLU A 90 -17.29 -26.66 11.03
CA GLU A 90 -17.64 -27.09 12.39
C GLU A 90 -16.38 -27.31 13.23
N HIS A 91 -15.37 -28.00 12.66
CA HIS A 91 -14.10 -28.20 13.35
C HIS A 91 -13.40 -26.87 13.70
N ALA A 92 -13.33 -25.95 12.74
CA ALA A 92 -12.73 -24.64 12.97
C ALA A 92 -13.51 -23.85 14.03
N ALA A 93 -14.84 -23.83 13.94
CA ALA A 93 -15.70 -23.13 14.91
C ALA A 93 -15.54 -23.70 16.32
N ASN A 94 -15.49 -25.01 16.47
CA ASN A 94 -15.31 -25.68 17.77
C ASN A 94 -13.93 -25.34 18.38
N VAL A 95 -12.85 -25.37 17.60
CA VAL A 95 -11.51 -24.99 18.07
C VAL A 95 -11.48 -23.55 18.57
N PHE A 96 -12.11 -22.63 17.86
CA PHE A 96 -12.21 -21.23 18.30
C PHE A 96 -13.07 -21.09 19.54
N ALA A 97 -14.26 -21.70 19.57
CA ALA A 97 -15.16 -21.66 20.71
C ALA A 97 -14.53 -22.23 22.00
N ASP A 98 -13.82 -23.35 21.88
CA ASP A 98 -13.12 -23.96 23.01
C ASP A 98 -11.99 -23.05 23.50
N SER A 99 -11.18 -22.51 22.60
CA SER A 99 -10.10 -21.58 22.96
C SER A 99 -10.66 -20.33 23.69
N ILE A 100 -11.76 -19.77 23.20
CA ILE A 100 -12.41 -18.60 23.80
C ILE A 100 -12.97 -18.95 25.18
N ARG A 101 -13.62 -20.11 25.33
CA ARG A 101 -14.20 -20.55 26.59
C ARG A 101 -13.14 -20.78 27.68
N GLU A 102 -11.99 -21.34 27.30
CA GLU A 102 -10.92 -21.70 28.25
C GLU A 102 -9.97 -20.55 28.56
N HIS A 103 -9.72 -19.69 27.58
CA HIS A 103 -8.65 -18.68 27.64
C HIS A 103 -9.10 -17.24 27.34
N GLY A 104 -10.39 -17.03 27.03
CA GLY A 104 -10.95 -15.72 26.68
C GLY A 104 -10.77 -15.34 25.21
N SER A 105 -11.49 -14.30 24.76
CA SER A 105 -11.53 -13.86 23.36
C SER A 105 -10.17 -13.49 22.78
N ASP A 106 -9.25 -12.97 23.59
CA ASP A 106 -7.91 -12.59 23.14
C ASP A 106 -6.96 -13.77 22.90
N SER A 107 -7.41 -15.01 23.17
CA SER A 107 -6.65 -16.24 22.85
C SER A 107 -6.73 -16.65 21.39
N VAL A 108 -7.58 -16.00 20.61
CA VAL A 108 -7.71 -16.25 19.17
C VAL A 108 -7.35 -15.01 18.36
N ALA A 109 -6.88 -15.21 17.14
CA ALA A 109 -6.43 -14.13 16.29
C ALA A 109 -6.71 -14.40 14.80
N PHE A 110 -6.67 -13.31 14.03
CA PHE A 110 -6.88 -13.31 12.58
C PHE A 110 -5.72 -12.58 11.90
N TYR A 111 -5.04 -13.24 10.98
CA TYR A 111 -4.00 -12.64 10.14
C TYR A 111 -4.46 -12.69 8.68
N ILE A 112 -4.86 -11.54 8.15
CA ILE A 112 -5.49 -11.45 6.84
C ILE A 112 -4.57 -10.78 5.81
N SER A 113 -4.82 -11.05 4.54
CA SER A 113 -4.01 -10.56 3.43
C SER A 113 -4.42 -9.12 3.01
N GLY A 114 -3.54 -8.42 2.31
CA GLY A 114 -3.86 -7.18 1.56
C GLY A 114 -4.44 -7.45 0.15
N GLN A 115 -4.86 -8.69 -0.14
CA GLN A 115 -5.33 -9.14 -1.45
C GLN A 115 -6.77 -9.67 -1.44
N LEU A 116 -7.45 -9.60 -0.30
CA LEU A 116 -8.85 -10.01 -0.16
C LEU A 116 -9.79 -9.00 -0.82
N LEU A 117 -11.02 -9.43 -1.09
CA LEU A 117 -12.10 -8.53 -1.47
C LEU A 117 -12.45 -7.60 -0.29
N THR A 118 -13.02 -6.44 -0.58
CA THR A 118 -13.43 -5.49 0.46
C THR A 118 -14.49 -6.10 1.39
N GLU A 119 -15.37 -6.93 0.83
CA GLU A 119 -16.38 -7.69 1.55
C GLU A 119 -15.77 -8.71 2.51
N ASP A 120 -14.68 -9.38 2.11
CA ASP A 120 -13.97 -10.33 2.97
C ASP A 120 -13.37 -9.59 4.19
N TYR A 121 -12.71 -8.46 3.97
CA TYR A 121 -12.20 -7.63 5.07
C TYR A 121 -13.30 -7.20 6.03
N TYR A 122 -14.44 -6.78 5.49
CA TYR A 122 -15.58 -6.38 6.31
C TYR A 122 -16.10 -7.55 7.15
N ALA A 123 -16.26 -8.74 6.55
CA ALA A 123 -16.71 -9.93 7.23
C ALA A 123 -15.75 -10.36 8.34
N PHE A 124 -14.43 -10.41 8.07
CA PHE A 124 -13.42 -10.72 9.08
C PHE A 124 -13.41 -9.70 10.22
N ASN A 125 -13.56 -8.42 9.91
CA ASN A 125 -13.60 -7.38 10.94
C ASN A 125 -14.79 -7.54 11.88
N LYS A 126 -15.98 -7.77 11.30
CA LYS A 126 -17.20 -7.99 12.08
C LYS A 126 -17.12 -9.28 12.89
N LEU A 127 -16.58 -10.36 12.29
CA LEU A 127 -16.37 -11.64 12.98
C LEU A 127 -15.45 -11.44 14.21
N ALA A 128 -14.27 -10.86 14.00
CA ALA A 128 -13.28 -10.71 15.07
C ALA A 128 -13.78 -9.81 16.20
N ARG A 129 -14.29 -8.63 15.88
CA ARG A 129 -14.61 -7.60 16.89
C ARG A 129 -16.00 -7.70 17.47
N ALA A 130 -17.01 -7.96 16.64
CA ALA A 130 -18.40 -7.99 17.10
C ALA A 130 -18.83 -9.35 17.62
N LEU A 131 -18.36 -10.46 17.02
CA LEU A 131 -18.82 -11.80 17.36
C LEU A 131 -17.84 -12.52 18.29
N VAL A 132 -16.55 -12.47 18.02
CA VAL A 132 -15.52 -13.09 18.87
C VAL A 132 -15.16 -12.17 20.06
N GLY A 133 -15.19 -10.86 19.87
CA GLY A 133 -14.87 -9.89 20.91
C GLY A 133 -13.38 -9.65 21.11
N THR A 134 -12.58 -9.68 20.03
CA THR A 134 -11.14 -9.40 20.08
C THR A 134 -10.74 -8.38 19.02
N ASN A 135 -9.70 -7.57 19.32
CA ASN A 135 -9.03 -6.71 18.37
C ASN A 135 -7.79 -7.39 17.74
N ASN A 136 -7.53 -8.67 18.02
CA ASN A 136 -6.41 -9.44 17.46
C ASN A 136 -6.68 -9.81 16.00
N ILE A 137 -6.83 -8.80 15.16
CA ILE A 137 -6.91 -8.91 13.70
C ILE A 137 -5.93 -7.94 13.09
N ASP A 138 -4.98 -8.44 12.30
CA ASP A 138 -4.02 -7.59 11.60
C ASP A 138 -3.68 -8.21 10.24
N SER A 139 -2.93 -7.50 9.42
CA SER A 139 -2.61 -7.94 8.07
C SER A 139 -1.16 -7.67 7.70
N ASN A 140 -0.70 -8.28 6.60
CA ASN A 140 0.60 -8.01 6.03
C ASN A 140 0.75 -6.55 5.52
N SER A 141 -0.36 -5.82 5.35
CA SER A 141 -0.35 -4.37 5.09
C SER A 141 0.35 -3.58 6.20
N ARG A 142 0.39 -4.12 7.43
CA ARG A 142 1.19 -3.59 8.56
C ARG A 142 2.67 -3.47 8.20
N LEU A 143 3.22 -4.43 7.49
CA LEU A 143 4.62 -4.50 7.10
C LEU A 143 4.89 -3.92 5.69
N CYS A 144 3.83 -3.53 4.98
CA CYS A 144 3.89 -3.00 3.62
C CYS A 144 3.89 -1.48 3.62
N MET A 145 2.81 -0.86 4.09
CA MET A 145 2.54 0.58 3.91
C MET A 145 2.25 1.36 5.20
N SER A 146 2.36 0.75 6.37
CA SER A 146 2.05 1.44 7.63
C SER A 146 2.92 2.69 7.86
N SER A 147 4.14 2.70 7.34
CA SER A 147 5.01 3.87 7.40
C SER A 147 4.50 5.03 6.54
N ALA A 148 3.95 4.75 5.35
CA ALA A 148 3.30 5.76 4.52
C ALA A 148 2.02 6.29 5.19
N VAL A 149 1.19 5.39 5.75
CA VAL A 149 0.00 5.76 6.54
C VAL A 149 0.37 6.68 7.69
N ALA A 150 1.43 6.34 8.45
CA ALA A 150 1.90 7.17 9.55
C ALA A 150 2.42 8.54 9.07
N GLY A 151 3.15 8.57 7.94
CA GLY A 151 3.62 9.80 7.32
C GLY A 151 2.47 10.71 6.90
N TYR A 152 1.50 10.19 6.16
CA TYR A 152 0.31 10.96 5.76
C TYR A 152 -0.48 11.48 6.95
N LYS A 153 -0.80 10.64 7.94
CA LYS A 153 -1.55 11.06 9.13
C LYS A 153 -0.83 12.15 9.93
N ARG A 154 0.50 12.04 10.08
CA ARG A 154 1.30 13.03 10.80
C ARG A 154 1.41 14.35 10.06
N SER A 155 1.60 14.30 8.74
CA SER A 155 1.87 15.47 7.93
C SER A 155 0.62 16.10 7.32
N LEU A 156 -0.40 15.30 6.98
CA LEU A 156 -1.59 15.74 6.26
C LEU A 156 -2.91 15.50 7.02
N GLY A 157 -2.86 14.81 8.15
CA GLY A 157 -4.02 14.55 9.01
C GLY A 157 -4.89 13.35 8.60
N ALA A 158 -4.69 12.75 7.43
CA ALA A 158 -5.50 11.65 6.92
C ALA A 158 -4.64 10.56 6.25
N ASP A 159 -5.16 9.33 6.23
CA ASP A 159 -4.60 8.23 5.44
C ASP A 159 -5.22 8.25 4.03
N ALA A 160 -4.79 9.22 3.24
CA ALA A 160 -5.22 9.39 1.85
C ALA A 160 -4.10 10.04 1.04
N PRO A 161 -3.61 9.39 -0.03
CA PRO A 161 -2.70 10.04 -0.96
C PRO A 161 -3.44 11.20 -1.65
N PRO A 162 -2.85 12.42 -1.67
CA PRO A 162 -3.50 13.60 -2.26
C PRO A 162 -3.32 13.68 -3.79
N CYS A 163 -3.07 12.56 -4.45
CA CYS A 163 -2.74 12.46 -5.87
C CYS A 163 -3.61 11.43 -6.58
N SER A 164 -3.69 11.56 -7.89
CA SER A 164 -4.31 10.60 -8.81
C SER A 164 -3.29 10.08 -9.84
N TYR A 165 -3.67 9.09 -10.64
CA TYR A 165 -2.78 8.58 -11.69
C TYR A 165 -2.52 9.57 -12.82
N GLU A 166 -3.46 10.50 -13.07
CA GLU A 166 -3.31 11.57 -14.04
C GLU A 166 -2.17 12.53 -13.69
N ASP A 167 -1.84 12.67 -12.39
CA ASP A 167 -0.74 13.52 -11.95
C ASP A 167 0.62 13.04 -12.48
N ILE A 168 0.77 11.73 -12.75
CA ILE A 168 1.97 11.18 -13.41
C ILE A 168 2.19 11.82 -14.79
N GLU A 169 1.11 12.08 -15.52
CA GLU A 169 1.16 12.64 -16.86
C GLU A 169 1.28 14.15 -16.87
N LEU A 170 0.85 14.81 -15.80
CA LEU A 170 0.81 16.27 -15.68
C LEU A 170 2.07 16.87 -15.03
N SER A 171 2.83 16.06 -14.27
CA SER A 171 4.04 16.50 -13.57
C SER A 171 5.15 16.97 -14.49
N ASP A 172 5.92 17.96 -14.04
CA ASP A 172 7.13 18.44 -14.72
C ASP A 172 8.40 17.86 -14.12
N CYS A 173 8.36 17.48 -12.84
CA CYS A 173 9.42 16.75 -12.14
C CYS A 173 8.83 15.57 -11.36
N VAL A 174 9.32 14.36 -11.67
CA VAL A 174 8.92 13.14 -10.97
C VAL A 174 10.11 12.57 -10.22
N MET A 175 9.93 12.28 -8.92
CA MET A 175 10.94 11.64 -8.08
C MET A 175 10.45 10.26 -7.65
N ILE A 176 11.12 9.19 -8.11
CA ILE A 176 10.81 7.80 -7.73
C ILE A 176 11.78 7.36 -6.63
N VAL A 177 11.25 6.94 -5.47
CA VAL A 177 12.06 6.62 -4.29
C VAL A 177 11.80 5.19 -3.83
N GLY A 178 12.87 4.37 -3.78
CA GLY A 178 12.78 3.01 -3.26
C GLY A 178 11.67 2.19 -3.92
N SER A 179 11.53 2.33 -5.25
CA SER A 179 10.49 1.68 -6.04
C SER A 179 11.04 1.23 -7.39
N ASN A 180 11.14 -0.08 -7.60
CA ASN A 180 11.34 -0.61 -8.94
C ASN A 180 9.99 -0.62 -9.68
N MET A 181 9.54 0.57 -10.09
CA MET A 181 8.23 0.82 -10.67
C MET A 181 8.01 0.05 -11.97
N ALA A 182 9.06 -0.15 -12.77
CA ALA A 182 9.02 -0.92 -14.01
C ALA A 182 8.51 -2.36 -13.78
N TYR A 183 8.84 -2.97 -12.63
CA TYR A 183 8.38 -4.32 -12.27
C TYR A 183 7.17 -4.32 -11.33
N ALA A 184 7.16 -3.48 -10.31
CA ALA A 184 6.13 -3.49 -9.29
C ALA A 184 4.81 -2.88 -9.77
N HIS A 185 4.88 -1.84 -10.60
CA HIS A 185 3.73 -1.10 -11.12
C HIS A 185 3.87 -0.82 -12.63
N PRO A 186 4.02 -1.87 -13.47
CA PRO A 186 4.46 -1.71 -14.86
C PRO A 186 3.51 -0.85 -15.72
N ILE A 187 2.21 -0.84 -15.42
CA ILE A 187 1.26 -0.01 -16.17
C ILE A 187 1.41 1.47 -15.83
N LEU A 188 1.65 1.81 -14.56
CA LEU A 188 1.95 3.20 -14.18
C LEU A 188 3.31 3.65 -14.73
N PHE A 189 4.29 2.74 -14.77
CA PHE A 189 5.59 3.03 -15.38
C PHE A 189 5.45 3.33 -16.87
N ARG A 190 4.65 2.56 -17.62
CA ARG A 190 4.34 2.87 -19.03
C ARG A 190 3.66 4.22 -19.22
N ARG A 191 2.75 4.63 -18.30
CA ARG A 191 2.16 5.97 -18.34
C ARG A 191 3.23 7.05 -18.20
N LEU A 192 4.20 6.84 -17.31
CA LEU A 192 5.34 7.75 -17.14
C LEU A 192 6.25 7.78 -18.37
N GLU A 193 6.58 6.63 -18.97
CA GLU A 193 7.35 6.53 -20.23
C GLU A 193 6.67 7.32 -21.35
N GLU A 194 5.36 7.15 -21.52
CA GLU A 194 4.60 7.86 -22.54
C GLU A 194 4.50 9.36 -22.24
N ALA A 195 4.35 9.74 -20.98
CA ALA A 195 4.34 11.15 -20.57
C ALA A 195 5.69 11.81 -20.87
N LYS A 196 6.80 11.16 -20.49
CA LYS A 196 8.16 11.66 -20.76
C LYS A 196 8.49 11.70 -22.27
N SER A 197 8.02 10.72 -23.02
CA SER A 197 8.18 10.73 -24.51
C SER A 197 7.46 11.91 -25.15
N ARG A 198 6.27 12.26 -24.69
CA ARG A 198 5.49 13.42 -25.16
C ARG A 198 6.05 14.76 -24.66
N ARG A 199 6.68 14.76 -23.49
CA ARG A 199 7.27 15.93 -22.83
C ARG A 199 8.73 15.64 -22.42
N PRO A 200 9.69 15.65 -23.36
CA PRO A 200 11.09 15.29 -23.09
C PRO A 200 11.77 16.19 -22.03
N GLN A 201 11.23 17.40 -21.79
CA GLN A 201 11.70 18.34 -20.76
C GLN A 201 11.33 17.90 -19.33
N MET A 202 10.33 17.01 -19.15
CA MET A 202 9.98 16.45 -17.84
C MET A 202 11.24 15.87 -17.20
N LYS A 203 11.49 16.18 -15.94
CA LYS A 203 12.63 15.67 -15.18
C LYS A 203 12.26 14.41 -14.41
N LEU A 204 13.13 13.40 -14.47
CA LEU A 204 12.94 12.16 -13.73
C LEU A 204 14.16 11.86 -12.86
N ILE A 205 13.92 11.87 -11.55
CA ILE A 205 14.90 11.53 -10.51
C ILE A 205 14.55 10.13 -9.99
N VAL A 206 15.50 9.20 -9.96
CA VAL A 206 15.33 7.89 -9.32
C VAL A 206 16.31 7.77 -8.15
N ILE A 207 15.79 7.47 -6.96
CA ILE A 207 16.53 7.28 -5.72
C ILE A 207 16.40 5.83 -5.31
N ASP A 208 17.42 5.03 -5.55
CA ASP A 208 17.49 3.61 -5.20
C ASP A 208 18.96 3.20 -5.09
N PRO A 209 19.36 2.46 -4.05
CA PRO A 209 20.74 1.95 -3.94
C PRO A 209 21.17 1.13 -5.15
N ARG A 210 20.21 0.50 -5.81
CA ARG A 210 20.41 -0.40 -6.94
C ARG A 210 19.95 0.27 -8.24
N ARG A 211 20.76 0.13 -9.30
CA ARG A 211 20.33 0.52 -10.64
C ARG A 211 19.35 -0.52 -11.18
N THR A 212 18.07 -0.25 -11.05
CA THR A 212 16.97 -1.08 -11.56
C THR A 212 16.56 -0.62 -12.96
N ASP A 213 15.68 -1.40 -13.64
CA ASP A 213 15.14 -1.03 -14.96
C ASP A 213 14.39 0.32 -14.92
N THR A 214 13.85 0.71 -13.77
CA THR A 214 13.25 2.03 -13.57
C THR A 214 14.25 3.17 -13.82
N CYS A 215 15.54 2.93 -13.58
CA CYS A 215 16.61 3.92 -13.81
C CYS A 215 16.94 4.16 -15.30
N GLU A 216 16.47 3.32 -16.20
CA GLU A 216 16.73 3.51 -17.65
C GLU A 216 16.06 4.76 -18.19
N LEU A 217 14.94 5.17 -17.58
CA LEU A 217 14.22 6.38 -17.95
C LEU A 217 14.72 7.64 -17.20
N ALA A 218 15.55 7.47 -16.17
CA ALA A 218 15.95 8.54 -15.26
C ALA A 218 16.94 9.53 -15.93
N ASP A 219 16.72 10.83 -15.71
CA ASP A 219 17.71 11.86 -16.02
C ASP A 219 18.83 11.88 -14.96
N VAL A 220 18.46 11.58 -13.68
CA VAL A 220 19.41 11.42 -12.57
C VAL A 220 19.05 10.18 -11.75
N HIS A 221 20.05 9.34 -11.50
CA HIS A 221 19.97 8.22 -10.56
C HIS A 221 20.88 8.48 -9.37
N LEU A 222 20.27 8.54 -8.17
CA LEU A 222 20.97 8.64 -6.89
C LEU A 222 21.08 7.25 -6.27
N ALA A 223 22.25 6.62 -6.41
CA ALA A 223 22.54 5.33 -5.79
C ALA A 223 23.00 5.53 -4.35
N ILE A 224 22.06 5.93 -3.47
CA ILE A 224 22.37 6.28 -2.09
C ILE A 224 22.77 5.06 -1.25
N GLN A 225 23.57 5.31 -0.21
CA GLN A 225 23.81 4.30 0.83
C GLN A 225 22.48 3.93 1.51
N PRO A 226 22.15 2.61 1.67
CA PRO A 226 20.93 2.19 2.32
C PRO A 226 20.76 2.82 3.71
N GLY A 227 19.57 3.37 3.98
CA GLY A 227 19.23 3.97 5.26
C GLY A 227 19.50 5.48 5.37
N THR A 228 20.05 6.12 4.34
CA THR A 228 20.38 7.56 4.35
C THR A 228 19.29 8.46 3.76
N ASP A 229 18.12 7.93 3.47
CA ASP A 229 16.99 8.65 2.84
C ASP A 229 16.63 9.95 3.59
N VAL A 230 16.55 9.90 4.93
CA VAL A 230 16.21 11.08 5.74
C VAL A 230 17.28 12.17 5.58
N ALA A 231 18.56 11.79 5.59
CA ALA A 231 19.66 12.73 5.38
C ALA A 231 19.59 13.34 3.97
N LEU A 232 19.27 12.55 2.95
CA LEU A 232 19.09 13.04 1.60
C LEU A 232 17.97 14.07 1.51
N PHE A 233 16.77 13.77 2.05
CA PHE A 233 15.64 14.70 1.99
C PHE A 233 15.89 15.96 2.80
N HIS A 234 16.56 15.86 3.95
CA HIS A 234 17.00 17.04 4.72
C HIS A 234 18.02 17.87 3.94
N GLY A 235 18.95 17.24 3.21
CA GLY A 235 19.89 17.94 2.34
C GLY A 235 19.22 18.63 1.15
N ILE A 236 18.26 17.97 0.50
CA ILE A 236 17.46 18.61 -0.54
C ILE A 236 16.71 19.82 0.04
N LEU A 237 16.08 19.69 1.20
CA LEU A 237 15.37 20.80 1.85
C LEU A 237 16.33 21.91 2.27
N HIS A 238 17.54 21.59 2.74
CA HIS A 238 18.58 22.59 3.04
C HIS A 238 18.90 23.44 1.81
N VAL A 239 19.10 22.81 0.65
CA VAL A 239 19.37 23.52 -0.61
C VAL A 239 18.16 24.35 -1.03
N LEU A 240 16.94 23.80 -0.97
CA LEU A 240 15.70 24.52 -1.30
C LEU A 240 15.56 25.82 -0.47
N ILE A 241 15.90 25.76 0.81
CA ILE A 241 15.86 26.92 1.71
C ILE A 241 16.98 27.91 1.35
N SER A 242 18.21 27.46 1.17
CA SER A 242 19.37 28.33 0.92
C SER A 242 19.28 29.05 -0.43
N GLU A 243 18.72 28.38 -1.44
CA GLU A 243 18.53 28.93 -2.78
C GLU A 243 17.17 29.67 -2.97
N SER A 244 16.38 29.80 -1.86
CA SER A 244 15.05 30.46 -1.89
C SER A 244 14.04 29.78 -2.84
N LEU A 245 14.11 28.45 -2.97
CA LEU A 245 13.25 27.62 -3.80
C LEU A 245 12.05 27.04 -3.02
N ILE A 246 11.70 27.63 -1.90
CA ILE A 246 10.53 27.29 -1.08
C ILE A 246 9.36 28.23 -1.38
N ASP A 247 8.15 27.85 -0.95
CA ASP A 247 6.95 28.71 -1.02
C ASP A 247 6.61 29.27 0.39
N PRO A 248 7.09 30.48 0.73
CA PRO A 248 6.87 31.05 2.05
C PRO A 248 5.41 31.37 2.35
N GLU A 249 4.61 31.69 1.33
CA GLU A 249 3.19 32.02 1.49
C GLU A 249 2.39 30.77 1.83
N PHE A 250 2.66 29.65 1.13
CA PHE A 250 2.06 28.36 1.42
C PHE A 250 2.47 27.87 2.81
N ILE A 251 3.76 27.98 3.16
CA ILE A 251 4.28 27.58 4.48
C ILE A 251 3.53 28.33 5.57
N ALA A 252 3.45 29.65 5.48
CA ALA A 252 2.80 30.51 6.49
C ALA A 252 1.30 30.23 6.63
N ALA A 253 0.61 29.96 5.52
CA ALA A 253 -0.84 29.77 5.51
C ALA A 253 -1.29 28.35 5.89
N HIS A 254 -0.48 27.32 5.57
CA HIS A 254 -0.94 25.92 5.56
C HIS A 254 -0.08 24.95 6.38
N THR A 255 1.01 25.41 6.99
CA THR A 255 1.91 24.50 7.73
C THR A 255 2.16 24.94 9.17
N GLN A 256 2.68 24.01 9.97
CA GLN A 256 3.15 24.25 11.32
C GLN A 256 4.53 23.60 11.52
N GLY A 257 5.37 24.18 12.40
CA GLY A 257 6.65 23.60 12.77
C GLY A 257 7.79 23.85 11.77
N TYR A 258 7.61 24.74 10.79
CA TYR A 258 8.63 25.05 9.79
C TYR A 258 9.93 25.57 10.41
N GLU A 259 9.87 26.43 11.43
CA GLU A 259 11.04 27.00 12.10
C GLU A 259 11.91 25.90 12.71
N ALA A 260 11.29 24.92 13.37
CA ALA A 260 12.02 23.80 13.97
C ALA A 260 12.65 22.90 12.88
N LEU A 261 11.93 22.65 11.78
CA LEU A 261 12.45 21.89 10.65
C LEU A 261 13.59 22.65 9.95
N SER A 262 13.43 23.94 9.71
CA SER A 262 14.48 24.79 9.12
C SER A 262 15.74 24.84 9.98
N ALA A 263 15.60 24.89 11.31
CA ALA A 263 16.72 24.79 12.22
C ALA A 263 17.43 23.43 12.13
N LEU A 264 16.65 22.33 12.12
CA LEU A 264 17.18 20.97 12.02
C LEU A 264 17.97 20.74 10.72
N VAL A 265 17.47 21.20 9.58
CA VAL A 265 18.12 20.92 8.28
C VAL A 265 19.41 21.72 8.08
N ARG A 266 19.73 22.73 8.91
CA ARG A 266 21.04 23.39 8.92
C ARG A 266 22.18 22.42 9.20
N ASP A 267 21.90 21.35 9.94
CA ASP A 267 22.88 20.29 10.24
C ASP A 267 23.10 19.33 9.05
N TYR A 268 22.43 19.55 7.92
CA TYR A 268 22.52 18.74 6.72
C TYR A 268 23.01 19.53 5.50
N PRO A 269 24.18 20.20 5.61
CA PRO A 269 24.73 20.92 4.46
C PRO A 269 25.14 19.95 3.34
N PRO A 270 25.19 20.39 2.07
CA PRO A 270 25.42 19.56 0.90
C PRO A 270 26.66 18.65 0.99
N GLU A 271 27.76 19.14 1.53
CA GLU A 271 28.98 18.35 1.71
C GLU A 271 28.75 17.15 2.66
N ARG A 272 28.13 17.38 3.79
CA ARG A 272 27.82 16.33 4.77
C ARG A 272 26.86 15.29 4.17
N VAL A 273 25.83 15.74 3.49
CA VAL A 273 24.82 14.84 2.89
C VAL A 273 25.42 14.03 1.76
N ALA A 274 26.22 14.64 0.90
CA ALA A 274 26.93 13.95 -0.17
C ALA A 274 27.79 12.80 0.38
N ASN A 275 28.58 13.08 1.43
CA ASN A 275 29.41 12.09 2.11
C ASN A 275 28.58 10.96 2.76
N LEU A 276 27.50 11.30 3.48
CA LEU A 276 26.64 10.32 4.15
C LEU A 276 25.91 9.42 3.14
N CYS A 277 25.41 10.00 2.08
CA CYS A 277 24.60 9.29 1.07
C CYS A 277 25.45 8.59 0.01
N GLY A 278 26.73 8.92 -0.14
CA GLY A 278 27.61 8.39 -1.18
C GLY A 278 27.28 8.94 -2.57
N ILE A 279 26.81 10.18 -2.66
CA ILE A 279 26.49 10.91 -3.90
C ILE A 279 27.40 12.14 -4.05
N THR A 280 27.32 12.82 -5.17
CA THR A 280 28.03 14.10 -5.35
C THR A 280 27.16 15.27 -4.88
N GLN A 281 27.81 16.38 -4.47
CA GLN A 281 27.10 17.62 -4.16
C GLN A 281 26.34 18.13 -5.39
N GLU A 282 26.91 18.03 -6.58
CA GLU A 282 26.27 18.41 -7.84
C GLU A 282 24.95 17.67 -8.07
N GLN A 283 24.92 16.36 -7.81
CA GLN A 283 23.68 15.56 -7.88
C GLN A 283 22.63 16.07 -6.89
N LEU A 284 23.04 16.44 -5.67
CA LEU A 284 22.12 16.96 -4.67
C LEU A 284 21.55 18.32 -5.09
N TYR A 285 22.39 19.25 -5.56
CA TYR A 285 21.94 20.55 -6.07
C TYR A 285 21.03 20.40 -7.28
N THR A 286 21.38 19.52 -8.25
CA THR A 286 20.55 19.24 -9.42
C THR A 286 19.14 18.77 -9.01
N CYS A 287 19.06 17.83 -8.07
CA CYS A 287 17.76 17.34 -7.58
C CYS A 287 16.96 18.45 -6.89
N ALA A 288 17.60 19.24 -6.04
CA ALA A 288 16.93 20.33 -5.33
C ALA A 288 16.41 21.41 -6.30
N SER A 289 17.23 21.84 -7.28
CA SER A 289 16.80 22.80 -8.31
C SER A 289 15.60 22.28 -9.10
N TRP A 290 15.66 21.02 -9.57
CA TRP A 290 14.53 20.47 -10.33
C TRP A 290 13.25 20.36 -9.51
N VAL A 291 13.35 20.04 -8.21
CA VAL A 291 12.19 19.99 -7.31
C VAL A 291 11.64 21.39 -7.06
N GLY A 292 12.51 22.38 -6.81
CA GLY A 292 12.10 23.72 -6.45
C GLY A 292 11.59 24.56 -7.63
N GLU A 293 12.15 24.37 -8.82
CA GLU A 293 11.82 25.11 -10.03
C GLU A 293 10.64 24.51 -10.82
N ALA A 294 10.26 23.23 -10.53
CA ALA A 294 9.20 22.56 -11.26
C ALA A 294 7.84 23.22 -11.01
N PRO A 295 7.06 23.54 -12.06
CA PRO A 295 5.66 23.90 -11.91
C PRO A 295 4.83 22.83 -11.23
N GLY A 296 5.12 21.54 -11.48
CA GLY A 296 4.50 20.37 -10.85
C GLY A 296 5.56 19.35 -10.41
N PHE A 297 5.67 19.10 -9.11
CA PHE A 297 6.55 18.09 -8.51
C PHE A 297 5.73 16.95 -7.89
N LEU A 298 5.96 15.72 -8.38
CA LEU A 298 5.33 14.50 -7.90
C LEU A 298 6.39 13.55 -7.34
N SER A 299 6.21 13.02 -6.15
CA SER A 299 7.03 11.93 -5.66
C SER A 299 6.26 10.61 -5.63
N LEU A 300 6.88 9.54 -6.14
CA LEU A 300 6.33 8.17 -6.19
C LEU A 300 7.25 7.26 -5.38
N TRP A 301 6.72 6.56 -4.37
CA TRP A 301 7.56 5.66 -3.58
C TRP A 301 6.85 4.35 -3.21
N CYS A 302 7.65 3.36 -2.84
CA CYS A 302 7.16 2.04 -2.46
C CYS A 302 7.95 1.47 -1.26
N MET A 303 8.18 0.17 -1.26
CA MET A 303 8.69 -0.60 -0.13
C MET A 303 10.11 -0.20 0.32
N GLY A 304 10.98 0.27 -0.57
CA GLY A 304 12.33 0.72 -0.20
C GLY A 304 12.33 1.88 0.80
N LEU A 305 11.29 2.72 0.75
CA LEU A 305 11.07 3.77 1.74
C LEU A 305 10.29 3.25 2.96
N ASN A 306 9.23 2.45 2.72
CA ASN A 306 8.27 2.06 3.76
C ASN A 306 8.79 0.96 4.69
N GLN A 307 9.46 -0.07 4.18
CA GLN A 307 9.94 -1.23 4.95
C GLN A 307 11.29 -0.94 5.62
N SER A 308 11.28 -0.04 6.59
CA SER A 308 12.45 0.42 7.32
C SER A 308 12.08 0.73 8.77
N THR A 309 13.01 0.53 9.70
CA THR A 309 12.85 0.97 11.11
C THR A 309 12.67 2.49 11.22
N ALA A 310 13.16 3.26 10.24
CA ALA A 310 12.96 4.70 10.12
C ALA A 310 11.86 5.07 9.09
N GLY A 311 11.03 4.12 8.65
CA GLY A 311 10.08 4.31 7.55
C GLY A 311 9.16 5.51 7.73
N SER A 312 8.59 5.70 8.93
CA SER A 312 7.73 6.86 9.21
C SER A 312 8.48 8.20 9.10
N ALA A 313 9.73 8.26 9.57
CA ALA A 313 10.57 9.46 9.44
C ALA A 313 10.93 9.75 7.97
N LYS A 314 11.26 8.70 7.20
CA LYS A 314 11.52 8.82 5.75
C LYS A 314 10.32 9.39 5.01
N ASN A 315 9.12 8.86 5.27
CA ASN A 315 7.88 9.35 4.66
C ASN A 315 7.61 10.81 5.03
N SER A 316 7.72 11.18 6.32
CA SER A 316 7.52 12.57 6.76
C SER A 316 8.55 13.52 6.13
N ALA A 317 9.82 13.12 6.02
CA ALA A 317 10.87 13.94 5.41
C ALA A 317 10.61 14.16 3.91
N LEU A 318 10.13 13.15 3.18
CA LEU A 318 9.74 13.29 1.77
C LEU A 318 8.51 14.21 1.61
N ILE A 319 7.48 14.02 2.44
CA ILE A 319 6.28 14.87 2.41
C ILE A 319 6.63 16.33 2.73
N ASN A 320 7.59 16.58 3.62
CA ASN A 320 8.03 17.93 3.95
C ASN A 320 8.63 18.70 2.74
N LEU A 321 9.21 18.01 1.74
CA LEU A 321 9.63 18.66 0.50
C LEU A 321 8.43 19.27 -0.24
N HIS A 322 7.32 18.53 -0.32
CA HIS A 322 6.09 19.00 -0.95
C HIS A 322 5.47 20.18 -0.19
N LEU A 323 5.43 20.09 1.14
CA LEU A 323 4.89 21.17 1.97
C LEU A 323 5.75 22.43 1.90
N ALA A 324 7.08 22.29 1.89
CA ALA A 324 7.98 23.43 1.80
C ALA A 324 7.93 24.16 0.44
N THR A 325 7.58 23.44 -0.62
CA THR A 325 7.50 24.00 -2.00
C THR A 325 6.07 24.25 -2.49
N GLY A 326 5.05 24.11 -1.62
CA GLY A 326 3.63 24.28 -1.99
C GLY A 326 3.15 23.25 -3.05
N GLN A 327 3.82 22.10 -3.16
CA GLN A 327 3.58 21.10 -4.20
C GLN A 327 2.59 20.04 -3.74
N ILE A 328 1.37 20.48 -3.41
CA ILE A 328 0.27 19.62 -2.94
C ILE A 328 -1.08 20.24 -3.27
N GLY A 329 -2.10 19.42 -3.51
CA GLY A 329 -3.48 19.87 -3.76
C GLY A 329 -3.69 20.54 -5.11
N ARG A 330 -2.80 20.32 -6.07
CA ARG A 330 -2.89 20.82 -7.44
C ARG A 330 -2.46 19.75 -8.46
N PRO A 331 -2.95 19.82 -9.71
CA PRO A 331 -2.61 18.83 -10.73
C PRO A 331 -1.10 18.70 -10.96
N GLY A 332 -0.62 17.46 -11.10
CA GLY A 332 0.77 17.14 -11.35
C GLY A 332 1.70 17.28 -10.14
N ALA A 333 1.16 17.48 -8.93
CA ALA A 333 1.97 17.74 -7.75
C ALA A 333 1.47 16.98 -6.51
N GLY A 334 2.39 16.42 -5.74
CA GLY A 334 2.10 15.85 -4.43
C GLY A 334 2.88 14.57 -4.11
N PRO A 335 2.81 14.13 -2.86
CA PRO A 335 3.40 12.87 -2.40
C PRO A 335 2.47 11.69 -2.67
N PHE A 336 2.91 10.69 -3.45
CA PHE A 336 2.11 9.55 -3.86
C PHE A 336 2.77 8.21 -3.51
N SER A 337 2.34 7.59 -2.42
CA SER A 337 2.74 6.23 -2.07
C SER A 337 2.06 5.20 -2.96
N LEU A 338 2.84 4.38 -3.65
CA LEU A 338 2.35 3.32 -4.53
C LEU A 338 2.09 2.04 -3.74
N THR A 339 0.83 1.64 -3.66
CA THR A 339 0.43 0.40 -2.98
C THR A 339 0.87 -0.82 -3.78
N GLY A 340 1.55 -1.77 -3.14
CA GLY A 340 1.99 -3.02 -3.78
C GLY A 340 0.86 -4.02 -3.98
N GLN A 341 0.09 -4.29 -2.93
CA GLN A 341 -0.99 -5.27 -2.95
C GLN A 341 -2.29 -4.68 -3.52
N PRO A 342 -3.10 -5.49 -4.22
CA PRO A 342 -4.22 -5.00 -5.02
C PRO A 342 -5.33 -4.33 -4.21
N ASN A 343 -5.54 -4.71 -2.94
CA ASN A 343 -6.62 -4.16 -2.12
C ASN A 343 -6.20 -3.86 -0.68
N ALA A 344 -4.93 -3.52 -0.44
CA ALA A 344 -4.49 -3.10 0.88
C ALA A 344 -5.18 -1.81 1.36
N MET A 345 -5.57 -0.94 0.43
CA MET A 345 -6.33 0.28 0.76
C MET A 345 -7.76 -0.07 1.22
N GLY A 346 -8.49 -0.92 0.50
CA GLY A 346 -9.82 -1.39 0.91
C GLY A 346 -9.80 -2.07 2.28
N GLY A 347 -8.74 -2.83 2.58
CA GLY A 347 -8.51 -3.37 3.92
C GLY A 347 -8.41 -2.29 5.00
N ARG A 348 -7.70 -1.18 4.76
CA ARG A 348 -7.62 -0.06 5.71
C ARG A 348 -8.95 0.67 5.84
N GLU A 349 -9.67 0.83 4.74
CA GLU A 349 -11.00 1.47 4.73
C GLU A 349 -12.03 0.68 5.56
N THR A 350 -11.93 -0.63 5.56
CA THR A 350 -12.81 -1.51 6.34
C THR A 350 -12.27 -1.84 7.74
N GLY A 351 -11.08 -1.37 8.09
CA GLY A 351 -10.50 -1.51 9.43
C GLY A 351 -9.74 -2.81 9.68
N SER A 352 -9.09 -3.39 8.67
CA SER A 352 -8.37 -4.68 8.76
C SER A 352 -7.06 -4.67 9.56
N LEU A 353 -6.68 -3.55 10.17
CA LEU A 353 -5.54 -3.45 11.07
C LEU A 353 -6.01 -3.37 12.53
N SER A 354 -5.23 -3.90 13.46
CA SER A 354 -5.59 -4.06 14.87
C SER A 354 -6.04 -2.75 15.57
N ASN A 355 -5.57 -1.63 15.07
CA ASN A 355 -5.90 -0.30 15.59
C ASN A 355 -6.99 0.46 14.80
N LEU A 356 -7.54 -0.13 13.73
CA LEU A 356 -8.54 0.52 12.88
C LEU A 356 -9.92 -0.14 12.97
N LEU A 357 -10.95 0.68 12.80
CA LEU A 357 -12.33 0.30 12.58
C LEU A 357 -12.77 0.78 11.18
N PRO A 358 -13.90 0.30 10.65
CA PRO A 358 -14.42 0.75 9.35
C PRO A 358 -14.52 2.27 9.23
N GLY A 359 -14.22 2.81 8.04
CA GLY A 359 -14.23 4.24 7.74
C GLY A 359 -13.08 4.99 8.39
N HIS A 360 -11.89 4.37 8.48
CA HIS A 360 -10.67 4.93 9.07
C HIS A 360 -10.80 5.34 10.56
N ARG A 361 -11.81 4.81 11.25
CA ARG A 361 -12.02 5.07 12.67
C ARG A 361 -10.96 4.39 13.52
N ASP A 362 -10.62 5.03 14.63
CA ASP A 362 -9.63 4.51 15.58
C ASP A 362 -10.30 3.59 16.60
N ALA A 363 -9.81 2.37 16.76
CA ALA A 363 -10.29 1.40 17.75
C ALA A 363 -10.03 1.86 19.20
N ALA A 364 -9.07 2.74 19.45
CA ALA A 364 -8.82 3.31 20.77
C ALA A 364 -9.88 4.38 21.17
N ASN A 365 -10.53 5.01 20.19
CA ASN A 365 -11.54 6.04 20.43
C ASN A 365 -12.90 5.43 20.83
N SER A 366 -13.41 5.78 22.01
CA SER A 366 -14.67 5.23 22.54
C SER A 366 -15.89 5.62 21.71
N GLU A 367 -15.92 6.85 21.16
CA GLU A 367 -17.02 7.32 20.32
C GLU A 367 -17.04 6.56 18.99
N HIS A 368 -15.88 6.36 18.37
CA HIS A 368 -15.76 5.55 17.16
C HIS A 368 -16.23 4.10 17.39
N ARG A 369 -15.85 3.49 18.52
CA ARG A 369 -16.34 2.14 18.87
C ARG A 369 -17.86 2.12 19.04
N ALA A 370 -18.43 3.12 19.70
CA ALA A 370 -19.88 3.20 19.89
C ALA A 370 -20.65 3.36 18.57
N GLN A 371 -20.14 4.19 17.64
CA GLN A 371 -20.72 4.35 16.30
C GLN A 371 -20.71 3.03 15.52
N VAL A 372 -19.58 2.30 15.53
CA VAL A 372 -19.47 1.04 14.80
C VAL A 372 -20.27 -0.07 15.47
N ALA A 373 -20.32 -0.13 16.81
CA ALA A 373 -21.17 -1.07 17.56
C ALA A 373 -22.64 -0.88 17.20
N HIS A 374 -23.12 0.37 17.20
CA HIS A 374 -24.48 0.71 16.78
C HIS A 374 -24.77 0.27 15.33
N TYR A 375 -23.84 0.56 14.41
CA TYR A 375 -23.98 0.17 13.00
C TYR A 375 -24.02 -1.35 12.81
N TRP A 376 -23.25 -2.11 13.60
CA TRP A 376 -23.23 -3.58 13.55
C TRP A 376 -24.35 -4.26 14.35
N GLY A 377 -25.09 -3.50 15.14
CA GLY A 377 -26.18 -4.00 15.99
C GLY A 377 -25.67 -4.83 17.16
N VAL A 378 -24.56 -4.44 17.78
CA VAL A 378 -23.98 -5.06 18.97
C VAL A 378 -23.86 -4.05 20.12
N ASP A 379 -23.85 -4.52 21.37
CA ASP A 379 -23.83 -3.65 22.55
C ASP A 379 -22.51 -2.86 22.68
N SER A 380 -21.40 -3.50 22.37
CA SER A 380 -20.06 -2.87 22.49
C SER A 380 -19.02 -3.58 21.64
N LEU A 381 -17.89 -2.90 21.41
CA LEU A 381 -16.69 -3.45 20.79
C LEU A 381 -15.52 -3.46 21.79
N PRO A 382 -14.53 -4.36 21.61
CA PRO A 382 -13.36 -4.44 22.47
C PRO A 382 -12.63 -3.10 22.59
N ALA A 383 -12.34 -2.67 23.81
CA ALA A 383 -11.61 -1.44 24.08
C ALA A 383 -10.09 -1.64 24.19
N LYS A 384 -9.65 -2.87 24.52
CA LYS A 384 -8.24 -3.22 24.63
C LYS A 384 -7.60 -3.19 23.23
N PRO A 385 -6.43 -2.57 23.06
CA PRO A 385 -5.70 -2.62 21.78
C PRO A 385 -5.42 -4.05 21.33
N GLY A 386 -5.59 -4.32 20.05
CA GLY A 386 -5.19 -5.59 19.45
C GLY A 386 -3.70 -5.66 19.19
N LEU A 387 -3.20 -6.86 18.99
CA LEU A 387 -1.82 -7.13 18.63
C LEU A 387 -1.55 -6.73 17.18
N SER A 388 -0.41 -6.09 16.94
CA SER A 388 0.10 -5.91 15.56
C SER A 388 0.61 -7.23 15.00
N ALA A 389 0.82 -7.31 13.68
CA ALA A 389 1.25 -8.54 13.01
C ALA A 389 2.48 -9.20 13.66
N ILE A 390 3.49 -8.41 14.04
CA ILE A 390 4.70 -8.96 14.69
C ILE A 390 4.36 -9.49 16.08
N GLU A 391 3.69 -8.69 16.90
CA GLU A 391 3.28 -9.09 18.25
C GLU A 391 2.37 -10.32 18.23
N LEU A 392 1.49 -10.44 17.23
CA LEU A 392 0.59 -11.57 17.06
C LEU A 392 1.39 -12.89 16.87
N PHE A 393 2.41 -12.89 16.02
CA PHE A 393 3.27 -14.07 15.82
C PHE A 393 4.17 -14.36 17.02
N GLU A 394 4.63 -13.34 17.75
CA GLU A 394 5.35 -13.51 19.02
C GLU A 394 4.45 -14.17 20.08
N GLN A 395 3.20 -13.72 20.21
CA GLN A 395 2.23 -14.29 21.15
C GLN A 395 1.77 -15.69 20.74
N LEU A 396 1.74 -16.00 19.45
CA LEU A 396 1.53 -17.36 18.95
C LEU A 396 2.69 -18.28 19.35
N GLN A 397 3.93 -17.81 19.19
CA GLN A 397 5.13 -18.56 19.60
C GLN A 397 5.14 -18.84 21.10
N ASN A 398 4.75 -17.88 21.92
CA ASN A 398 4.69 -17.99 23.37
C ASN A 398 3.47 -18.79 23.87
N GLY A 399 2.57 -19.19 22.98
CA GLY A 399 1.37 -19.95 23.31
C GLY A 399 0.27 -19.13 23.99
N THR A 400 0.31 -17.81 23.95
CA THR A 400 -0.80 -16.96 24.41
C THR A 400 -1.96 -17.01 23.41
N ILE A 401 -1.67 -16.91 22.11
CA ILE A 401 -2.62 -17.18 21.03
C ILE A 401 -2.71 -18.70 20.84
N LYS A 402 -3.92 -19.24 20.96
CA LYS A 402 -4.21 -20.68 20.87
C LYS A 402 -4.71 -21.08 19.48
N ALA A 403 -5.45 -20.19 18.82
CA ALA A 403 -5.97 -20.40 17.47
C ALA A 403 -5.75 -19.17 16.60
N LEU A 404 -5.28 -19.41 15.37
CA LEU A 404 -5.01 -18.38 14.37
C LEU A 404 -5.69 -18.73 13.05
N TRP A 405 -6.50 -17.80 12.54
CA TRP A 405 -7.01 -17.88 11.17
C TRP A 405 -6.12 -17.04 10.25
N ILE A 406 -5.59 -17.64 9.18
CA ILE A 406 -4.82 -16.95 8.15
C ILE A 406 -5.65 -16.97 6.85
N ALA A 407 -5.86 -15.80 6.23
CA ALA A 407 -6.62 -15.64 4.99
C ALA A 407 -5.87 -14.78 3.96
#